data_5fd891406d0e263f9cf196871bd35562
#
_entry.id   5fd891406d0e263f9cf196871bd35562
#
_cell.length_a   1.000
_cell.length_b   1.000
_cell.length_c   1.000
_cell.angle_alpha   90.00
_cell.angle_beta   90.00
_cell.angle_gamma   90.00
#
_symmetry.space_group_name_H-M   'P 1'
#
loop_
_entity.id
_entity.type
_entity.pdbx_description
1 polymer ?
#
loop_
_entity_poly.entity_id
_entity_poly.type
_entity_poly.pdbx_seq_one_letter_code
_entity_poly.pdbx_strand_id
1 'polypeptide(L)'
;MSIYDLNAYEVLQTEDLSDLKSKGTLLKHKKSGARVLLMENDDENKVFTIGFRTPPSDSTGVPHIMEHSVLCGSKEFPVKDPFVELVKGSLNTFLNAMTFPDKTIYPIASCNDVDYKNLTDVYMDAVFHPNIYTREQIFKQEGWHYELADVDAPLTYNGVVYNEMKGAF
;
A
#
# COMPACT_ATOMS: atom_id res chain seq x y z
N MET A 1 6.94 22.07 14.91
CA MET A 1 5.86 21.39 15.67
C MET A 1 6.42 20.05 16.07
N SER A 2 6.51 19.77 17.35
CA SER A 2 6.97 18.47 17.84
C SER A 2 5.84 17.45 17.68
N ILE A 3 6.20 16.18 17.47
CA ILE A 3 5.21 15.09 17.47
C ILE A 3 4.46 14.97 18.79
N TYR A 4 5.08 15.37 19.87
CA TYR A 4 4.48 15.41 21.21
C TYR A 4 3.39 16.50 21.35
N ASP A 5 3.32 17.45 20.43
CA ASP A 5 2.31 18.52 20.39
C ASP A 5 1.06 18.13 19.60
N LEU A 6 1.04 16.93 19.00
CA LEU A 6 -0.08 16.44 18.20
C LEU A 6 -1.21 15.91 19.07
N ASN A 7 -2.22 16.74 19.33
CA ASN A 7 -3.37 16.39 20.17
C ASN A 7 -4.14 15.14 19.71
N ALA A 8 -4.04 14.75 18.44
CA ALA A 8 -4.69 13.58 17.87
C ALA A 8 -4.04 12.25 18.28
N TYR A 9 -2.82 12.29 18.81
CA TYR A 9 -2.03 11.11 19.16
C TYR A 9 -1.73 11.04 20.65
N GLU A 10 -1.52 9.83 21.13
CA GLU A 10 -1.04 9.48 22.46
C GLU A 10 0.30 8.76 22.29
N VAL A 11 1.33 9.18 23.00
CA VAL A 11 2.62 8.48 23.06
C VAL A 11 2.46 7.29 24.01
N LEU A 12 2.62 6.08 23.49
CA LEU A 12 2.54 4.85 24.30
C LEU A 12 3.88 4.47 24.89
N GLN A 13 4.96 4.63 24.11
CA GLN A 13 6.28 4.16 24.46
C GLN A 13 7.35 4.91 23.67
N THR A 14 8.50 5.13 24.27
CA THR A 14 9.71 5.63 23.60
C THR A 14 10.90 4.85 24.10
N GLU A 15 11.73 4.34 23.19
CA GLU A 15 12.92 3.55 23.51
C GLU A 15 14.09 3.87 22.58
N ASP A 16 15.30 3.78 23.14
CA ASP A 16 16.54 3.81 22.37
C ASP A 16 16.87 2.38 21.91
N LEU A 17 16.85 2.17 20.62
CA LEU A 17 17.13 0.89 19.96
C LEU A 17 18.59 0.86 19.52
N SER A 18 19.49 0.53 20.45
CA SER A 18 20.96 0.60 20.27
C SER A 18 21.44 -0.24 19.10
N ASP A 19 20.87 -1.44 18.89
CA ASP A 19 21.24 -2.36 17.82
C ASP A 19 20.92 -1.79 16.43
N LEU A 20 19.89 -0.93 16.35
CA LEU A 20 19.48 -0.23 15.13
C LEU A 20 20.00 1.20 15.05
N LYS A 21 20.76 1.66 16.05
CA LYS A 21 21.20 3.06 16.17
C LYS A 21 20.06 4.06 15.97
N SER A 22 18.89 3.74 16.50
CA SER A 22 17.65 4.46 16.26
C SER A 22 16.92 4.73 17.56
N LYS A 23 16.10 5.77 17.57
CA LYS A 23 15.11 6.02 18.63
C LYS A 23 13.72 5.66 18.09
N GLY A 24 13.04 4.78 18.77
CA GLY A 24 11.67 4.36 18.46
C GLY A 24 10.65 5.09 19.34
N THR A 25 9.61 5.66 18.73
CA THR A 25 8.45 6.23 19.44
C THR A 25 7.17 5.62 18.92
N LEU A 26 6.49 4.88 19.76
CA LEU A 26 5.20 4.26 19.46
C LEU A 26 4.05 5.18 19.88
N LEU A 27 3.20 5.51 18.93
CA LEU A 27 2.03 6.36 19.09
C LEU A 27 0.75 5.60 18.81
N LYS A 28 -0.35 6.10 19.37
CA LYS A 28 -1.71 5.66 19.06
C LYS A 28 -2.57 6.84 18.64
N HIS A 29 -3.21 6.75 17.49
CA HIS A 29 -4.19 7.72 17.08
C HIS A 29 -5.47 7.58 17.92
N LYS A 30 -5.85 8.61 18.66
CA LYS A 30 -6.92 8.56 19.68
C LYS A 30 -8.27 8.17 19.11
N LYS A 31 -8.60 8.64 17.89
CA LYS A 31 -9.91 8.41 17.27
C LYS A 31 -10.05 7.02 16.65
N SER A 32 -9.05 6.54 15.92
CA SER A 32 -9.12 5.28 15.18
C SER A 32 -8.47 4.09 15.91
N GLY A 33 -7.61 4.36 16.91
CA GLY A 33 -6.80 3.33 17.55
C GLY A 33 -5.59 2.88 16.72
N ALA A 34 -5.38 3.44 15.53
CA ALA A 34 -4.25 3.12 14.68
C ALA A 34 -2.92 3.38 15.43
N ARG A 35 -1.97 2.47 15.26
CA ARG A 35 -0.61 2.62 15.82
C ARG A 35 0.31 3.23 14.78
N VAL A 36 1.18 4.12 15.23
CA VAL A 36 2.25 4.73 14.42
C VAL A 36 3.57 4.52 15.13
N LEU A 37 4.53 3.91 14.46
CA LEU A 37 5.90 3.78 14.93
C LEU A 37 6.76 4.79 14.16
N LEU A 38 7.39 5.69 14.88
CA LEU A 38 8.41 6.58 14.36
C LEU A 38 9.78 6.03 14.72
N MET A 39 10.65 5.98 13.73
CA MET A 39 12.04 5.61 13.87
C MET A 39 12.91 6.80 13.48
N GLU A 40 13.69 7.32 14.44
CA GLU A 40 14.61 8.43 14.22
C GLU A 40 16.04 7.90 14.23
N ASN A 41 16.79 8.15 13.15
CA ASN A 41 18.19 7.76 12.99
C ASN A 41 18.89 8.69 12.00
N ASP A 42 20.17 8.41 11.72
CA ASP A 42 21.01 9.20 10.80
C ASP A 42 20.94 8.72 9.33
N ASP A 43 20.01 7.80 9.00
CA ASP A 43 19.85 7.33 7.62
C ASP A 43 19.16 8.42 6.77
N GLU A 44 19.75 8.73 5.61
CA GLU A 44 19.17 9.69 4.66
C GLU A 44 17.94 9.11 3.95
N ASN A 45 17.78 7.78 3.93
CA ASN A 45 16.67 7.11 3.27
C ASN A 45 15.42 7.11 4.16
N LYS A 46 14.47 7.96 3.83
CA LYS A 46 13.20 8.07 4.54
C LYS A 46 12.25 6.98 4.09
N VAL A 47 11.67 6.27 5.03
CA VAL A 47 10.72 5.18 4.79
C VAL A 47 9.36 5.53 5.36
N PHE A 48 8.32 5.34 4.56
CA PHE A 48 6.93 5.32 5.03
C PHE A 48 6.32 3.96 4.69
N THR A 49 5.56 3.42 5.63
CA THR A 49 4.79 2.20 5.39
C THR A 49 3.43 2.33 6.06
N ILE A 50 2.37 2.09 5.30
CA ILE A 50 1.04 1.91 5.86
C ILE A 50 0.65 0.44 5.73
N GLY A 51 0.09 -0.14 6.82
CA GLY A 51 -0.26 -1.55 6.87
C GLY A 51 -1.62 -1.79 7.50
N PHE A 52 -2.28 -2.84 7.01
CA PHE A 52 -3.59 -3.29 7.49
C PHE A 52 -3.53 -4.76 7.85
N ARG A 53 -4.25 -5.16 8.89
CA ARG A 53 -4.49 -6.58 9.16
C ARG A 53 -5.57 -7.06 8.19
N THR A 54 -5.20 -8.02 7.34
CA THR A 54 -6.04 -8.56 6.26
C THR A 54 -6.03 -10.09 6.28
N PRO A 55 -6.35 -10.76 7.43
CA PRO A 55 -6.42 -12.21 7.44
C PRO A 55 -7.55 -12.66 6.50
N PRO A 56 -7.28 -13.58 5.54
CA PRO A 56 -8.30 -14.07 4.64
C PRO A 56 -9.31 -14.94 5.40
N SER A 57 -10.59 -14.85 5.03
CA SER A 57 -11.66 -15.72 5.55
C SER A 57 -11.87 -16.98 4.70
N ASP A 58 -11.34 -16.96 3.48
CA ASP A 58 -11.50 -18.02 2.48
C ASP A 58 -10.36 -17.98 1.45
N SER A 59 -10.45 -18.82 0.42
CA SER A 59 -9.43 -18.94 -0.63
C SER A 59 -9.71 -18.10 -1.88
N THR A 60 -10.53 -17.05 -1.78
CA THR A 60 -10.89 -16.19 -2.94
C THR A 60 -9.81 -15.18 -3.31
N GLY A 61 -8.77 -15.01 -2.48
CA GLY A 61 -7.65 -14.10 -2.75
C GLY A 61 -7.97 -12.62 -2.57
N VAL A 62 -9.06 -12.27 -1.91
CA VAL A 62 -9.52 -10.87 -1.72
C VAL A 62 -8.44 -9.93 -1.20
N PRO A 63 -7.62 -10.27 -0.17
CA PRO A 63 -6.56 -9.37 0.29
C PRO A 63 -5.55 -9.00 -0.80
N HIS A 64 -5.13 -9.97 -1.63
CA HIS A 64 -4.19 -9.75 -2.72
C HIS A 64 -4.81 -8.95 -3.87
N ILE A 65 -6.06 -9.25 -4.22
CA ILE A 65 -6.81 -8.47 -5.23
C ILE A 65 -6.98 -7.02 -4.76
N MET A 66 -7.27 -6.80 -3.48
CA MET A 66 -7.39 -5.44 -2.92
C MET A 66 -6.05 -4.71 -2.89
N GLU A 67 -4.95 -5.40 -2.63
CA GLU A 67 -3.61 -4.83 -2.69
C GLU A 67 -3.34 -4.18 -4.05
N HIS A 68 -3.54 -4.93 -5.14
CA HIS A 68 -3.40 -4.41 -6.50
C HIS A 68 -4.41 -3.31 -6.80
N SER A 69 -5.68 -3.56 -6.48
CA SER A 69 -6.80 -2.70 -6.87
C SER A 69 -6.74 -1.29 -6.29
N VAL A 70 -6.24 -1.11 -5.05
CA VAL A 70 -6.14 0.22 -4.44
C VAL A 70 -5.10 1.10 -5.12
N LEU A 71 -4.10 0.51 -5.79
CA LEU A 71 -3.07 1.22 -6.53
C LEU A 71 -3.47 1.55 -7.98
N CYS A 72 -4.70 1.20 -8.41
CA CYS A 72 -5.21 1.47 -9.75
C CYS A 72 -5.95 2.82 -9.88
N GLY A 73 -5.49 3.83 -9.14
CA GLY A 73 -6.04 5.18 -9.12
C GLY A 73 -6.90 5.47 -7.92
N SER A 74 -6.90 6.72 -7.53
CA SER A 74 -7.55 7.22 -6.32
C SER A 74 -8.26 8.55 -6.59
N LYS A 75 -8.85 9.12 -5.56
CA LYS A 75 -9.65 10.34 -5.66
C LYS A 75 -8.86 11.53 -6.19
N GLU A 76 -7.69 11.81 -5.61
CA GLU A 76 -6.85 12.94 -6.00
C GLU A 76 -5.90 12.57 -7.16
N PHE A 77 -5.61 11.28 -7.35
CA PHE A 77 -4.76 10.73 -8.41
C PHE A 77 -5.54 9.74 -9.29
N PRO A 78 -6.50 10.22 -10.11
CA PRO A 78 -7.43 9.36 -10.86
C PRO A 78 -6.84 8.75 -12.15
N VAL A 79 -5.52 8.69 -12.25
CA VAL A 79 -4.81 8.05 -13.38
C VAL A 79 -4.97 6.53 -13.32
N LYS A 80 -4.84 5.87 -14.49
CA LYS A 80 -5.11 4.43 -14.61
C LYS A 80 -4.16 3.59 -13.76
N ASP A 81 -2.90 3.97 -13.69
CA ASP A 81 -1.85 3.21 -13.02
C ASP A 81 -0.80 4.16 -12.41
N PRO A 82 -1.14 4.82 -11.28
CA PRO A 82 -0.22 5.74 -10.63
C PRO A 82 1.04 5.03 -10.13
N PHE A 83 0.97 3.75 -9.79
CA PHE A 83 2.12 2.96 -9.34
C PHE A 83 3.20 2.89 -10.42
N VAL A 84 2.85 2.52 -11.66
CA VAL A 84 3.80 2.44 -12.77
C VAL A 84 4.39 3.81 -13.11
N GLU A 85 3.59 4.89 -13.03
CA GLU A 85 4.09 6.25 -13.23
C GLU A 85 5.11 6.65 -12.16
N LEU A 86 4.87 6.28 -10.90
CA LEU A 86 5.80 6.53 -9.80
C LEU A 86 7.09 5.71 -9.94
N VAL A 87 7.01 4.44 -10.30
CA VAL A 87 8.19 3.59 -10.55
C VAL A 87 9.11 4.20 -11.61
N LYS A 88 8.54 4.80 -12.65
CA LYS A 88 9.29 5.39 -13.77
C LYS A 88 9.76 6.82 -13.53
N GLY A 89 8.97 7.61 -12.79
CA GLY A 89 9.11 9.06 -12.73
C GLY A 89 9.58 9.62 -11.39
N SER A 90 9.61 8.85 -10.30
CA SER A 90 10.04 9.30 -8.99
C SER A 90 11.53 8.97 -8.71
N LEU A 91 12.06 9.57 -7.65
CA LEU A 91 13.40 9.30 -7.13
C LEU A 91 13.38 8.23 -6.03
N ASN A 92 12.39 7.35 -6.06
CA ASN A 92 12.22 6.31 -5.05
C ASN A 92 13.45 5.41 -4.94
N THR A 93 13.80 5.02 -3.73
CA THR A 93 14.77 3.97 -3.44
C THR A 93 14.08 2.63 -3.20
N PHE A 94 12.81 2.67 -2.84
CA PHE A 94 11.93 1.51 -2.71
C PHE A 94 10.47 1.91 -2.92
N LEU A 95 9.75 1.11 -3.68
CA LEU A 95 8.33 1.28 -3.95
C LEU A 95 7.70 -0.11 -4.14
N ASN A 96 6.73 -0.46 -3.31
CA ASN A 96 6.08 -1.77 -3.41
C ASN A 96 4.70 -1.80 -2.73
N ALA A 97 3.99 -2.91 -2.93
CA ALA A 97 2.89 -3.38 -2.12
C ALA A 97 3.08 -4.87 -1.87
N MET A 98 2.67 -5.38 -0.73
CA MET A 98 2.91 -6.77 -0.36
C MET A 98 1.78 -7.31 0.50
N THR A 99 1.21 -8.45 0.08
CA THR A 99 0.22 -9.20 0.86
C THR A 99 0.87 -10.42 1.50
N PHE A 100 0.79 -10.48 2.82
CA PHE A 100 1.21 -11.59 3.66
C PHE A 100 -0.01 -12.37 4.15
N PRO A 101 0.16 -13.54 4.78
CA PRO A 101 -0.97 -14.35 5.24
C PRO A 101 -1.94 -13.64 6.20
N ASP A 102 -1.51 -12.62 6.92
CA ASP A 102 -2.30 -11.94 7.95
C ASP A 102 -2.35 -10.41 7.81
N LYS A 103 -1.62 -9.83 6.83
CA LYS A 103 -1.52 -8.38 6.65
C LYS A 103 -1.18 -8.00 5.22
N THR A 104 -1.52 -6.78 4.85
CA THR A 104 -1.10 -6.13 3.60
C THR A 104 -0.41 -4.83 3.94
N ILE A 105 0.73 -4.57 3.33
CA ILE A 105 1.54 -3.36 3.58
C ILE A 105 1.88 -2.65 2.26
N TYR A 106 2.02 -1.34 2.34
CA TYR A 106 2.33 -0.44 1.23
C TYR A 106 3.55 0.41 1.59
N PRO A 107 4.77 -0.10 1.40
CA PRO A 107 6.01 0.60 1.71
C PRO A 107 6.51 1.48 0.57
N ILE A 108 7.03 2.65 0.92
CA ILE A 108 7.79 3.53 0.03
C ILE A 108 9.04 4.02 0.72
N ALA A 109 10.07 4.34 -0.05
CA ALA A 109 11.26 5.01 0.46
C ALA A 109 11.89 5.94 -0.58
N SER A 110 12.46 7.05 -0.10
CA SER A 110 13.23 7.98 -0.92
C SER A 110 14.24 8.76 -0.06
N CYS A 111 15.41 9.04 -0.63
CA CYS A 111 16.38 9.96 -0.02
C CYS A 111 16.03 11.44 -0.28
N ASN A 112 15.14 11.73 -1.23
CA ASN A 112 14.71 13.08 -1.57
C ASN A 112 13.44 13.47 -0.80
N ASP A 113 13.47 14.57 -0.04
CA ASP A 113 12.35 14.99 0.82
C ASP A 113 11.06 15.32 0.05
N VAL A 114 11.19 15.95 -1.11
CA VAL A 114 10.03 16.33 -1.92
C VAL A 114 9.39 15.08 -2.53
N ASP A 115 10.22 14.19 -3.05
CA ASP A 115 9.77 12.92 -3.62
C ASP A 115 9.12 12.03 -2.55
N TYR A 116 9.75 11.87 -1.39
CA TYR A 116 9.20 11.14 -0.24
C TYR A 116 7.81 11.64 0.15
N LYS A 117 7.63 12.97 0.21
CA LYS A 117 6.33 13.56 0.50
C LYS A 117 5.31 13.23 -0.58
N ASN A 118 5.68 13.41 -1.86
CA ASN A 118 4.79 13.10 -2.98
C ASN A 118 4.37 11.63 -3.00
N LEU A 119 5.32 10.71 -2.79
CA LEU A 119 5.04 9.27 -2.69
C LEU A 119 4.08 8.97 -1.52
N THR A 120 4.31 9.58 -0.36
CA THR A 120 3.44 9.41 0.81
C THR A 120 2.02 9.90 0.51
N ASP A 121 1.87 11.08 -0.11
CA ASP A 121 0.56 11.66 -0.46
C ASP A 121 -0.20 10.73 -1.44
N VAL A 122 0.47 10.22 -2.48
CA VAL A 122 -0.14 9.28 -3.44
C VAL A 122 -0.57 7.98 -2.77
N TYR A 123 0.29 7.38 -1.95
CA TYR A 123 -0.03 6.11 -1.29
C TYR A 123 -1.13 6.26 -0.23
N MET A 124 -1.14 7.36 0.51
CA MET A 124 -2.20 7.65 1.48
C MET A 124 -3.54 7.83 0.78
N ASP A 125 -3.61 8.59 -0.33
CA ASP A 125 -4.86 8.74 -1.08
C ASP A 125 -5.30 7.42 -1.71
N ALA A 126 -4.36 6.64 -2.26
CA ALA A 126 -4.65 5.34 -2.85
C ALA A 126 -5.32 4.38 -1.85
N VAL A 127 -4.78 4.24 -0.63
CA VAL A 127 -5.32 3.28 0.35
C VAL A 127 -6.57 3.76 1.06
N PHE A 128 -6.79 5.09 1.19
CA PHE A 128 -7.97 5.63 1.87
C PHE A 128 -9.12 6.03 0.94
N HIS A 129 -8.82 6.35 -0.33
CA HIS A 129 -9.82 6.81 -1.30
C HIS A 129 -9.67 6.13 -2.67
N PRO A 130 -9.54 4.78 -2.71
CA PRO A 130 -9.31 4.08 -3.97
C PRO A 130 -10.51 4.12 -4.89
N ASN A 131 -10.25 4.17 -6.19
CA ASN A 131 -11.31 4.21 -7.21
C ASN A 131 -12.03 2.87 -7.41
N ILE A 132 -11.55 1.77 -6.83
CA ILE A 132 -12.21 0.46 -6.94
C ILE A 132 -13.67 0.49 -6.46
N TYR A 133 -14.02 1.35 -5.50
CA TYR A 133 -15.40 1.49 -5.02
C TYR A 133 -16.36 2.08 -6.06
N THR A 134 -15.85 2.74 -7.09
CA THR A 134 -16.64 3.42 -8.13
C THR A 134 -16.40 2.88 -9.53
N ARG A 135 -15.37 2.05 -9.72
CA ARG A 135 -14.94 1.52 -11.03
C ARG A 135 -14.77 0.00 -10.97
N GLU A 136 -15.83 -0.74 -11.29
CA GLU A 136 -15.82 -2.21 -11.32
C GLU A 136 -14.73 -2.79 -12.24
N GLN A 137 -14.33 -2.04 -13.28
CA GLN A 137 -13.30 -2.45 -14.23
C GLN A 137 -11.95 -2.71 -13.56
N ILE A 138 -11.64 -2.01 -12.46
CA ILE A 138 -10.41 -2.23 -11.68
C ILE A 138 -10.42 -3.66 -11.12
N PHE A 139 -11.52 -4.07 -10.49
CA PHE A 139 -11.64 -5.44 -9.99
C PHE A 139 -11.53 -6.48 -11.11
N LYS A 140 -12.20 -6.25 -12.24
CA LYS A 140 -12.16 -7.17 -13.38
C LYS A 140 -10.76 -7.30 -13.97
N GLN A 141 -9.99 -6.22 -13.99
CA GLN A 141 -8.60 -6.23 -14.46
C GLN A 141 -7.68 -6.92 -13.46
N GLU A 142 -7.70 -6.49 -12.19
CA GLU A 142 -6.75 -6.96 -11.17
C GLU A 142 -7.14 -8.33 -10.59
N GLY A 143 -8.40 -8.56 -10.33
CA GLY A 143 -8.89 -9.82 -9.75
C GLY A 143 -9.01 -10.89 -10.83
N TRP A 144 -10.19 -10.97 -11.42
CA TRP A 144 -10.49 -11.90 -12.51
C TRP A 144 -11.73 -11.49 -13.28
N HIS A 145 -11.83 -11.95 -14.53
CA HIS A 145 -13.01 -11.84 -15.39
C HIS A 145 -13.11 -13.04 -16.32
N TYR A 146 -14.29 -13.23 -16.91
CA TYR A 146 -14.43 -14.17 -18.02
C TYR A 146 -13.87 -13.56 -19.30
N GLU A 147 -13.06 -14.32 -20.01
CA GLU A 147 -12.48 -13.95 -21.28
C GLU A 147 -12.91 -14.92 -22.38
N LEU A 148 -13.34 -14.36 -23.51
CA LEU A 148 -13.65 -15.07 -24.73
C LEU A 148 -12.76 -14.49 -25.84
N ALA A 149 -11.71 -15.21 -26.20
CA ALA A 149 -10.72 -14.72 -27.18
C ALA A 149 -11.30 -14.68 -28.61
N ASP A 150 -12.22 -15.58 -28.96
CA ASP A 150 -12.91 -15.65 -30.22
C ASP A 150 -14.30 -16.30 -30.01
N VAL A 151 -15.22 -16.14 -30.97
CA VAL A 151 -16.59 -16.67 -30.90
C VAL A 151 -16.62 -18.19 -30.70
N ASP A 152 -15.67 -18.92 -31.28
CA ASP A 152 -15.53 -20.36 -31.16
C ASP A 152 -14.54 -20.84 -30.13
N ALA A 153 -13.93 -19.90 -29.38
CA ALA A 153 -12.96 -20.22 -28.32
C ALA A 153 -13.66 -20.66 -27.02
N PRO A 154 -13.03 -21.49 -26.20
CA PRO A 154 -13.56 -21.80 -24.88
C PRO A 154 -13.53 -20.57 -23.97
N LEU A 155 -14.56 -20.43 -23.13
CA LEU A 155 -14.60 -19.41 -22.08
C LEU A 155 -13.51 -19.69 -21.04
N THR A 156 -12.67 -18.70 -20.75
CA THR A 156 -11.57 -18.80 -19.80
C THR A 156 -11.68 -17.74 -18.72
N TYR A 157 -10.85 -17.89 -17.66
CA TYR A 157 -10.63 -16.85 -16.64
C TYR A 157 -9.34 -16.11 -16.96
N ASN A 158 -9.37 -14.78 -16.82
CA ASN A 158 -8.22 -13.91 -16.93
C ASN A 158 -8.25 -12.82 -15.84
N GLY A 159 -7.11 -12.32 -15.44
CA GLY A 159 -6.95 -11.27 -14.43
C GLY A 159 -5.53 -11.28 -13.89
N VAL A 160 -5.03 -10.14 -13.42
CA VAL A 160 -3.62 -10.00 -13.00
C VAL A 160 -3.33 -10.95 -11.84
N VAL A 161 -4.03 -10.80 -10.72
CA VAL A 161 -3.82 -11.65 -9.52
C VAL A 161 -4.16 -13.12 -9.80
N TYR A 162 -5.22 -13.39 -10.57
CA TYR A 162 -5.55 -14.76 -10.98
C TYR A 162 -4.40 -15.44 -11.72
N ASN A 163 -3.79 -14.73 -12.69
CA ASN A 163 -2.69 -15.26 -13.48
C ASN A 163 -1.40 -15.41 -12.67
N GLU A 164 -1.11 -14.47 -11.77
CA GLU A 164 0.03 -14.55 -10.83
C GLU A 164 -0.09 -15.78 -9.93
N MET A 165 -1.24 -15.97 -9.29
CA MET A 165 -1.47 -17.12 -8.42
C MET A 165 -1.41 -18.44 -9.18
N LYS A 166 -1.98 -18.50 -10.37
CA LYS A 166 -1.90 -19.69 -11.26
C LYS A 166 -0.47 -19.99 -11.70
N GLY A 167 0.39 -18.97 -11.83
CA GLY A 167 1.80 -19.14 -12.18
C GLY A 167 2.68 -19.53 -11.01
N ALA A 168 2.25 -19.25 -9.77
CA ALA A 168 2.99 -19.56 -8.54
C ALA A 168 2.74 -20.99 -8.03
N PHE A 169 1.65 -21.65 -8.44
CA PHE A 169 1.21 -23.00 -8.05
C PHE A 169 0.94 -23.87 -9.28
#